data_2746ece8a916b8b3465f72421fe8be29
#
_entry.id   2746ece8a916b8b3465f72421fe8be29
#
_cell.length_a   1.000
_cell.length_b   1.000
_cell.length_c   1.000
_cell.angle_alpha   90.00
_cell.angle_beta   90.00
_cell.angle_gamma   90.00
#
_symmetry.space_group_name_H-M   'P 1'
#
loop_
_entity.id
_entity.type
_entity.pdbx_description
1 polymer ?
#
loop_
_entity_poly.entity_id
_entity_poly.type
_entity_poly.pdbx_seq_one_letter_code
_entity_poly.pdbx_strand_id
1 'polypeptide(L)'
;MLFRSDEMKQDRAYLEGRTRELAAEGFTCSAVLALGEPSDEIIKLAREKDVDLIAMTTHGHRLVSDILYGATADKVRHAVDVPVLLLKVKP
;
A
#
# COMPACT_ATOMS: atom_id res chain seq x y z
N MET A 1 15.43 -17.41 9.92
CA MET A 1 15.34 -16.16 9.38
C MET A 1 15.23 -15.09 10.41
N LEU A 2 15.94 -14.04 10.18
CA LEU A 2 15.88 -13.02 11.10
C LEU A 2 14.77 -12.12 10.78
N PHE A 3 13.87 -11.99 11.70
CA PHE A 3 12.80 -11.16 11.50
C PHE A 3 13.11 -9.79 11.73
N ARG A 4 12.49 -8.96 11.09
CA ARG A 4 12.52 -7.57 11.24
C ARG A 4 11.42 -7.10 12.10
N SER A 5 11.30 -7.71 13.26
CA SER A 5 10.18 -7.36 14.13
C SER A 5 10.20 -5.89 14.53
N ASP A 6 11.41 -5.33 14.67
CA ASP A 6 11.46 -3.90 14.99
C ASP A 6 10.99 -3.04 13.83
N GLU A 7 11.36 -3.42 12.60
CA GLU A 7 10.89 -2.70 11.45
C GLU A 7 9.39 -2.84 11.28
N MET A 8 8.87 -4.03 11.53
CA MET A 8 7.44 -4.24 11.46
C MET A 8 6.69 -3.41 12.48
N LYS A 9 7.24 -3.29 13.69
CA LYS A 9 6.62 -2.44 14.69
C LYS A 9 6.66 -0.98 14.28
N GLN A 10 7.77 -0.55 13.69
CA GLN A 10 7.88 0.82 13.21
C GLN A 10 6.91 1.09 12.08
N ASP A 11 6.76 0.15 11.18
CA ASP A 11 5.83 0.31 10.07
C ASP A 11 4.40 0.37 10.57
N ARG A 12 4.06 -0.47 11.52
CA ARG A 12 2.73 -0.45 12.08
C ARG A 12 2.46 0.86 12.81
N ALA A 13 3.43 1.35 13.56
CA ALA A 13 3.26 2.60 14.27
C ALA A 13 3.10 3.77 13.30
N TYR A 14 3.84 3.75 12.21
CA TYR A 14 3.71 4.77 11.19
C TYR A 14 2.30 4.77 10.58
N LEU A 15 1.81 3.59 10.22
CA LEU A 15 0.48 3.47 9.65
C LEU A 15 -0.59 3.92 10.63
N GLU A 16 -0.45 3.54 11.88
CA GLU A 16 -1.42 3.95 12.88
C GLU A 16 -1.40 5.46 13.08
N GLY A 17 -0.22 6.06 13.04
CA GLY A 17 -0.10 7.50 13.15
C GLY A 17 -0.76 8.22 12.00
N ARG A 18 -0.54 7.73 10.77
CA ARG A 18 -1.18 8.34 9.61
C ARG A 18 -2.69 8.18 9.67
N THR A 19 -3.16 7.04 10.14
CA THR A 19 -4.58 6.81 10.28
C THR A 19 -5.20 7.81 11.26
N ARG A 20 -4.53 8.06 12.35
CA ARG A 20 -5.02 9.03 13.33
C ARG A 20 -5.04 10.44 12.75
N GLU A 21 -4.01 10.80 11.97
CA GLU A 21 -3.98 12.11 11.36
C GLU A 21 -5.14 12.31 10.39
N LEU A 22 -5.42 11.29 9.58
CA LEU A 22 -6.50 11.39 8.62
C LEU A 22 -7.86 11.41 9.33
N ALA A 23 -7.99 10.64 10.39
CA ALA A 23 -9.23 10.63 11.15
C ALA A 23 -9.49 12.00 11.76
N ALA A 24 -8.43 12.68 12.20
CA ALA A 24 -8.57 14.01 12.76
C ALA A 24 -9.04 15.01 11.72
N GLU A 25 -8.79 14.73 10.45
CA GLU A 25 -9.25 15.60 9.38
C GLU A 25 -10.62 15.21 8.85
N GLY A 26 -11.26 14.25 9.45
CA GLY A 26 -12.60 13.86 9.07
C GLY A 26 -12.72 12.65 8.17
N PHE A 27 -11.62 11.98 7.89
CA PHE A 27 -11.68 10.80 7.04
C PHE A 27 -11.88 9.55 7.88
N THR A 28 -12.65 8.61 7.36
CA THR A 28 -12.78 7.32 7.98
C THR A 28 -11.80 6.39 7.29
N CYS A 29 -10.82 5.91 8.00
CA CYS A 29 -9.81 5.06 7.39
C CYS A 29 -9.32 4.01 8.38
N SER A 30 -8.69 2.99 7.84
CA SER A 30 -8.06 1.97 8.63
C SER A 30 -6.75 1.59 7.97
N ALA A 31 -5.89 0.92 8.70
CA ALA A 31 -4.59 0.54 8.19
C ALA A 31 -4.39 -0.95 8.34
N VAL A 32 -3.76 -1.54 7.35
CA VAL A 32 -3.43 -2.96 7.37
C VAL A 32 -1.97 -3.09 6.97
N LEU A 33 -1.20 -3.80 7.78
CA LEU A 33 0.17 -4.12 7.43
C LEU A 33 0.18 -5.55 6.93
N ALA A 34 0.31 -5.71 5.63
CA ALA A 34 0.28 -7.02 5.02
C ALA A 34 1.70 -7.51 4.82
N LEU A 35 1.87 -8.80 4.93
CA LEU A 35 3.20 -9.39 4.90
C LEU A 35 3.31 -10.46 3.85
N GLY A 36 2.93 -10.26 2.72
CA GLY A 36 3.03 -11.21 1.65
C GLY A 36 3.68 -10.60 0.45
N GLU A 37 3.47 -11.24 -0.68
CA GLU A 37 3.95 -10.69 -1.94
C GLU A 37 3.09 -9.46 -2.25
N PRO A 38 3.72 -8.32 -2.54
CA PRO A 38 2.97 -7.06 -2.57
C PRO A 38 1.76 -7.05 -3.50
N SER A 39 1.90 -7.50 -4.72
CA SER A 39 0.77 -7.44 -5.64
C SER A 39 -0.35 -8.37 -5.19
N ASP A 40 -0.01 -9.54 -4.69
CA ASP A 40 -1.03 -10.47 -4.23
C ASP A 40 -1.79 -9.91 -3.03
N GLU A 41 -1.09 -9.27 -2.12
CA GLU A 41 -1.73 -8.70 -0.94
C GLU A 41 -2.64 -7.53 -1.30
N ILE A 42 -2.21 -6.70 -2.24
CA ILE A 42 -3.03 -5.58 -2.68
C ILE A 42 -4.30 -6.08 -3.35
N ILE A 43 -4.16 -7.05 -4.24
CA ILE A 43 -5.31 -7.61 -4.95
C ILE A 43 -6.29 -8.26 -3.96
N LYS A 44 -5.76 -9.02 -3.04
CA LYS A 44 -6.58 -9.70 -2.05
C LYS A 44 -7.36 -8.69 -1.22
N LEU A 45 -6.68 -7.66 -0.73
CA LEU A 45 -7.33 -6.68 0.10
C LEU A 45 -8.35 -5.87 -0.68
N ALA A 46 -8.04 -5.53 -1.91
CA ALA A 46 -8.97 -4.79 -2.76
C ALA A 46 -10.27 -5.57 -2.97
N ARG A 47 -10.15 -6.87 -3.14
CA ARG A 47 -11.33 -7.70 -3.32
C ARG A 47 -12.10 -7.87 -2.02
N GLU A 48 -11.39 -8.05 -0.93
CA GLU A 48 -12.05 -8.23 0.36
C GLU A 48 -12.82 -6.98 0.78
N LYS A 49 -12.27 -5.82 0.47
CA LYS A 49 -12.89 -4.57 0.87
C LYS A 49 -13.78 -3.97 -0.20
N ASP A 50 -13.84 -4.58 -1.37
CA ASP A 50 -14.69 -4.12 -2.46
C ASP A 50 -14.45 -2.63 -2.74
N VAL A 51 -13.21 -2.29 -2.97
CA VAL A 51 -12.82 -0.89 -3.12
C VAL A 51 -13.23 -0.32 -4.46
N ASP A 52 -13.36 0.99 -4.54
CA ASP A 52 -13.74 1.69 -5.76
C ASP A 52 -12.54 2.22 -6.53
N LEU A 53 -11.40 2.31 -5.87
CA LEU A 53 -10.21 2.88 -6.47
C LEU A 53 -9.00 2.39 -5.71
N ILE A 54 -7.93 2.08 -6.41
CA ILE A 54 -6.66 1.77 -5.78
C ILE A 54 -5.69 2.88 -6.11
N ALA A 55 -5.07 3.46 -5.08
CA ALA A 55 -4.05 4.47 -5.30
C ALA A 55 -2.74 3.90 -4.77
N MET A 56 -1.71 3.95 -5.61
CA MET A 56 -0.40 3.45 -5.24
C MET A 56 0.62 4.55 -5.43
N THR A 57 1.63 4.60 -4.60
CA THR A 57 2.65 5.63 -4.72
C THR A 57 3.96 5.00 -5.14
N THR A 58 4.79 5.83 -5.76
CA THR A 58 6.13 5.41 -6.09
C THR A 58 7.10 5.73 -4.97
N HIS A 59 6.57 6.10 -3.82
CA HIS A 59 7.40 6.48 -2.73
C HIS A 59 8.26 5.34 -2.30
N GLY A 60 9.32 5.63 -1.85
CA GLY A 60 10.07 4.65 -1.26
C GLY A 60 11.47 5.01 -1.20
N HIS A 61 12.20 4.30 -0.54
CA HIS A 61 13.50 4.60 -0.36
C HIS A 61 14.15 4.16 -1.56
N ARG A 62 14.22 3.33 -2.17
CA ARG A 62 15.05 2.90 -3.24
C ARG A 62 14.33 1.84 -4.02
N LEU A 63 14.62 1.59 -5.14
CA LEU A 63 14.12 0.48 -5.91
C LEU A 63 12.64 0.44 -6.13
N VAL A 64 11.96 1.38 -5.58
CA VAL A 64 10.53 1.34 -5.63
C VAL A 64 10.00 1.61 -7.01
N SER A 65 10.73 2.36 -7.79
CA SER A 65 10.28 2.63 -9.14
C SER A 65 10.11 1.35 -9.93
N ASP A 66 10.98 0.38 -9.71
CA ASP A 66 10.85 -0.87 -10.43
C ASP A 66 9.59 -1.61 -10.02
N ILE A 67 9.22 -1.51 -8.77
CA ILE A 67 8.02 -2.18 -8.28
C ILE A 67 6.78 -1.52 -8.85
N LEU A 68 6.73 -0.20 -8.83
CA LEU A 68 5.51 0.49 -9.21
C LEU A 68 5.32 0.63 -10.68
N TYR A 69 6.39 0.78 -11.44
CA TYR A 69 6.25 0.86 -12.87
C TYR A 69 6.45 -0.49 -13.54
N GLY A 70 6.81 -1.51 -12.78
CA GLY A 70 7.06 -2.81 -13.33
C GLY A 70 5.99 -3.80 -12.96
N ALA A 71 6.42 -4.93 -12.44
CA ALA A 71 5.56 -6.10 -12.28
C ALA A 71 4.43 -5.90 -11.30
N THR A 72 4.67 -5.21 -10.20
CA THR A 72 3.63 -5.08 -9.18
C THR A 72 2.45 -4.27 -9.68
N ALA A 73 2.71 -3.09 -10.24
CA ALA A 73 1.63 -2.26 -10.73
C ALA A 73 0.88 -2.92 -11.87
N ASP A 74 1.61 -3.56 -12.78
CA ASP A 74 0.99 -4.26 -13.88
C ASP A 74 0.09 -5.39 -13.40
N LYS A 75 0.58 -6.17 -12.46
CA LYS A 75 -0.21 -7.30 -11.96
C LYS A 75 -1.47 -6.82 -11.27
N VAL A 76 -1.37 -5.77 -10.47
CA VAL A 76 -2.54 -5.23 -9.81
C VAL A 76 -3.53 -4.72 -10.85
N ARG A 77 -3.04 -3.92 -11.81
CA ARG A 77 -3.89 -3.31 -12.80
C ARG A 77 -4.66 -4.33 -13.62
N HIS A 78 -4.01 -5.45 -13.94
CA HIS A 78 -4.66 -6.46 -14.74
C HIS A 78 -5.60 -7.36 -13.95
N ALA A 79 -5.48 -7.37 -12.63
CA ALA A 79 -6.26 -8.27 -11.81
C ALA A 79 -7.50 -7.63 -11.20
N VAL A 80 -7.62 -6.32 -11.26
CA VAL A 80 -8.75 -5.64 -10.64
C VAL A 80 -9.58 -4.92 -11.69
N ASP A 81 -10.84 -4.71 -11.35
CA ASP A 81 -11.76 -4.01 -12.25
C ASP A 81 -11.96 -2.56 -11.90
N VAL A 82 -11.23 -2.06 -10.94
CA VAL A 82 -11.34 -0.67 -10.51
C VAL A 82 -10.16 0.12 -11.03
N PRO A 83 -10.28 1.43 -11.12
CA PRO A 83 -9.16 2.25 -11.56
C PRO A 83 -7.98 2.16 -10.61
N VAL A 84 -6.78 2.22 -11.16
CA VAL A 84 -5.56 2.23 -10.38
C VAL A 84 -4.83 3.54 -10.66
N LEU A 85 -4.67 4.35 -9.63
CA LEU A 85 -4.01 5.63 -9.73
C LEU A 85 -2.59 5.51 -9.23
N LEU A 86 -1.65 5.89 -10.05
CA LEU A 86 -0.24 5.85 -9.65
C LEU A 86 0.22 7.27 -9.33
N LEU A 87 0.67 7.46 -8.12
CA LEU A 87 1.11 8.76 -7.67
C LEU A 87 2.61 8.76 -7.50
N LYS A 88 3.26 9.72 -8.12
CA LYS A 88 4.70 9.85 -8.02
C LYS A 88 5.03 10.77 -6.88
N VAL A 89 5.84 10.29 -5.98
CA VAL A 89 6.22 11.07 -4.82
C VAL A 89 7.62 11.58 -5.03
N LYS A 90 7.81 12.87 -4.86
CA LYS A 90 9.10 13.47 -5.04
C LYS A 90 10.01 13.12 -3.88
N PRO A 91 11.29 12.97 -4.14
CA PRO A 91 12.23 12.64 -3.09
C PRO A 91 12.31 13.73 -2.03
#